data_d815127f95b364ec48b53526bcbe3322
#
_entry.id   d815127f95b364ec48b53526bcbe3322
#
_cell.length_a   1.000
_cell.length_b   1.000
_cell.length_c   1.000
_cell.angle_alpha   90.00
_cell.angle_beta   90.00
_cell.angle_gamma   90.00
#
_symmetry.space_group_name_H-M   'P 1'
#
loop_
_entity.id
_entity.type
_entity.pdbx_description
1 polymer ?
#
loop_
_entity_poly.entity_id
_entity_poly.type
_entity_poly.pdbx_seq_one_letter_code
_entity_poly.pdbx_strand_id
1 'polypeptide(L)'
;MAGTYVLGETKVRPGAYFNIQKKGTGQQSGTVSGVTAVLFRSDFGPLNTAVELNPDDGFANTFGNGGTTDAIQEAINGGAQTIIACRVGNGGTSATATLNTAEGQAAVKITAAYPGKKAFTVTVREKLTDSTLKECIIYAGVTEFEKVEFTAGAGEAKALADAFAATKKFKAEVQSGKDQAIVMNVSQNAFTPGTDPQVTNEDYSNGFVAVEPYEFNTICVDTEETAVHILMQSFMKRIFGVGSLTQGVVAEKHTVDLETRMSHAASFNDEKMNYVLNAYVNEQGKEIDGYQTAARLAGMIGACASNSSLTHTVVSGFSEILERLTNTQMIAAEKKGCIVLSYSSAKQVWIDNAINTLITPADNQDDGWKKIRRVKTRFELIRRMNAAADALVGKVDRKSVV
;
A
#
# COMPACT_ATOMS: atom_id res chain seq x y z
N MET A 1 -2.71 -2.89 -25.37
CA MET A 1 -3.04 -2.04 -24.21
C MET A 1 -4.28 -1.24 -24.57
N ALA A 2 -5.31 -1.34 -23.78
CA ALA A 2 -6.57 -0.65 -24.02
C ALA A 2 -6.63 0.59 -23.11
N GLY A 3 -7.40 1.60 -23.47
CA GLY A 3 -7.51 2.84 -22.74
C GLY A 3 -8.90 3.47 -22.83
N THR A 4 -9.11 4.55 -22.09
CA THR A 4 -10.33 5.36 -22.20
C THR A 4 -10.24 6.31 -23.39
N TYR A 5 -11.40 6.61 -23.98
CA TYR A 5 -11.53 7.50 -25.11
C TYR A 5 -12.46 8.66 -24.76
N VAL A 6 -12.01 9.87 -25.06
CA VAL A 6 -12.86 11.08 -25.00
C VAL A 6 -13.22 11.46 -26.44
N LEU A 7 -14.47 11.78 -26.68
CA LEU A 7 -14.97 12.11 -28.04
C LEU A 7 -14.13 13.26 -28.63
N GLY A 8 -13.57 13.03 -29.83
CA GLY A 8 -12.71 14.02 -30.52
C GLY A 8 -11.21 13.88 -30.25
N GLU A 9 -10.76 12.94 -29.40
CA GLU A 9 -9.35 12.69 -29.11
C GLU A 9 -8.74 11.71 -30.13
N THR A 10 -7.51 12.01 -30.60
CA THR A 10 -6.75 11.10 -31.48
C THR A 10 -5.69 10.35 -30.67
N LYS A 11 -5.74 9.03 -30.65
CA LYS A 11 -4.76 8.17 -29.97
C LYS A 11 -3.67 7.71 -30.94
N VAL A 12 -2.41 7.83 -30.52
CA VAL A 12 -1.23 7.48 -31.34
C VAL A 12 -0.87 6.01 -31.25
N ARG A 13 -1.11 5.36 -30.11
CA ARG A 13 -0.77 3.93 -29.91
C ARG A 13 -1.90 3.03 -30.42
N PRO A 14 -1.59 1.92 -31.12
CA PRO A 14 -2.59 0.90 -31.43
C PRO A 14 -3.18 0.31 -30.16
N GLY A 15 -4.49 0.22 -30.07
CA GLY A 15 -5.22 -0.33 -28.90
C GLY A 15 -6.72 -0.21 -29.09
N ALA A 16 -7.49 -0.83 -28.19
CA ALA A 16 -8.92 -0.64 -28.09
C ALA A 16 -9.21 0.42 -27.02
N TYR A 17 -10.03 1.41 -27.38
CA TYR A 17 -10.36 2.55 -26.51
C TYR A 17 -11.87 2.64 -26.38
N PHE A 18 -12.38 2.72 -25.15
CA PHE A 18 -13.81 2.68 -24.88
C PHE A 18 -14.28 3.96 -24.17
N ASN A 19 -15.44 4.44 -24.61
CA ASN A 19 -16.19 5.49 -23.92
C ASN A 19 -17.55 4.93 -23.54
N ILE A 20 -17.91 5.01 -22.26
CA ILE A 20 -19.19 4.56 -21.77
C ILE A 20 -20.09 5.77 -21.54
N GLN A 21 -21.14 5.87 -22.33
CA GLN A 21 -22.21 6.86 -22.19
C GLN A 21 -23.45 6.19 -21.57
N LYS A 22 -24.33 7.01 -20.98
CA LYS A 22 -25.57 6.55 -20.36
C LYS A 22 -26.51 5.94 -21.40
N LYS A 23 -26.62 4.60 -21.47
CA LYS A 23 -27.67 3.90 -22.18
C LYS A 23 -27.97 2.53 -21.55
N GLY A 24 -29.14 2.38 -20.93
CA GLY A 24 -29.73 1.09 -20.60
C GLY A 24 -29.41 0.49 -19.21
N THR A 25 -30.29 -0.41 -18.78
CA THR A 25 -30.20 -1.19 -17.53
C THR A 25 -29.88 -2.64 -17.88
N GLY A 26 -28.72 -3.15 -17.44
CA GLY A 26 -28.35 -4.55 -17.56
C GLY A 26 -27.65 -5.04 -16.29
N GLN A 27 -27.99 -6.26 -15.86
CA GLN A 27 -27.28 -6.90 -14.74
C GLN A 27 -26.07 -7.69 -15.26
N GLN A 28 -24.89 -7.46 -14.68
CA GLN A 28 -23.69 -8.26 -14.93
C GLN A 28 -23.10 -8.77 -13.62
N SER A 29 -22.64 -10.03 -13.60
CA SER A 29 -21.82 -10.54 -12.50
C SER A 29 -20.39 -10.04 -12.67
N GLY A 30 -19.87 -9.31 -11.66
CA GLY A 30 -18.49 -8.83 -11.63
C GLY A 30 -17.53 -9.86 -11.04
N THR A 31 -16.28 -9.77 -11.41
CA THR A 31 -15.17 -10.48 -10.73
C THR A 31 -14.58 -9.63 -9.63
N VAL A 32 -14.25 -10.25 -8.50
CA VAL A 32 -13.50 -9.62 -7.42
C VAL A 32 -12.03 -9.79 -7.72
N SER A 33 -11.25 -8.72 -7.77
CA SER A 33 -9.79 -8.80 -7.87
C SER A 33 -9.09 -8.49 -6.54
N GLY A 34 -9.64 -7.59 -5.73
CA GLY A 34 -9.17 -7.36 -4.36
C GLY A 34 -7.76 -6.77 -4.23
N VAL A 35 -7.23 -6.13 -5.26
CA VAL A 35 -5.88 -5.56 -5.23
C VAL A 35 -5.92 -4.11 -4.75
N THR A 36 -5.16 -3.80 -3.68
CA THR A 36 -5.07 -2.44 -3.11
C THR A 36 -3.62 -1.98 -3.11
N ALA A 37 -3.35 -0.81 -3.70
CA ALA A 37 -2.06 -0.17 -3.60
C ALA A 37 -2.00 0.69 -2.32
N VAL A 38 -0.91 0.60 -1.56
CA VAL A 38 -0.68 1.34 -0.32
C VAL A 38 0.69 1.98 -0.36
N LEU A 39 0.72 3.31 -0.27
CA LEU A 39 1.95 4.07 -0.07
C LEU A 39 2.09 4.40 1.41
N PHE A 40 3.26 4.09 2.00
CA PHE A 40 3.44 4.17 3.45
C PHE A 40 4.90 4.42 3.83
N ARG A 41 5.12 4.80 5.09
CA ARG A 41 6.44 4.93 5.73
C ARG A 41 6.71 3.71 6.61
N SER A 42 7.97 3.30 6.69
CA SER A 42 8.36 2.23 7.61
C SER A 42 9.81 2.36 8.09
N ASP A 43 10.18 1.53 9.05
CA ASP A 43 11.50 1.50 9.67
C ASP A 43 12.50 0.57 8.96
N PHE A 44 12.08 -0.13 7.90
CA PHE A 44 12.91 -1.05 7.11
C PHE A 44 12.28 -1.31 5.73
N GLY A 45 13.04 -1.86 4.78
CA GLY A 45 12.56 -2.33 3.48
C GLY A 45 12.90 -1.41 2.31
N PRO A 46 12.68 -1.88 1.08
CA PRO A 46 13.01 -1.14 -0.14
C PRO A 46 12.23 0.16 -0.24
N LEU A 47 12.93 1.23 -0.65
CA LEU A 47 12.33 2.55 -0.88
C LEU A 47 11.91 2.71 -2.33
N ASN A 48 10.80 3.41 -2.53
CA ASN A 48 10.27 3.80 -3.85
C ASN A 48 10.22 2.62 -4.84
N THR A 49 9.96 1.44 -4.30
CA THR A 49 9.86 0.19 -5.05
C THR A 49 8.58 -0.52 -4.64
N ALA A 50 7.74 -0.81 -5.61
CA ALA A 50 6.51 -1.54 -5.34
C ALA A 50 6.81 -3.03 -5.12
N VAL A 51 6.23 -3.58 -4.07
CA VAL A 51 6.32 -5.01 -3.73
C VAL A 51 4.91 -5.56 -3.62
N GLU A 52 4.66 -6.64 -4.32
CA GLU A 52 3.40 -7.38 -4.20
C GLU A 52 3.45 -8.28 -2.96
N LEU A 53 2.44 -8.16 -2.12
CA LEU A 53 2.30 -8.91 -0.87
C LEU A 53 0.93 -9.60 -0.83
N ASN A 54 0.91 -10.87 -0.45
CA ASN A 54 -0.31 -11.52 -0.04
C ASN A 54 -0.53 -11.31 1.47
N PRO A 55 -1.77 -11.25 1.95
CA PRO A 55 -2.07 -11.03 3.37
C PRO A 55 -1.37 -12.01 4.33
N ASP A 56 -1.19 -13.26 3.88
CA ASP A 56 -0.59 -14.33 4.67
C ASP A 56 0.95 -14.29 4.73
N ASP A 57 1.61 -13.55 3.84
CA ASP A 57 3.08 -13.51 3.73
C ASP A 57 3.76 -12.72 4.88
N GLY A 58 2.98 -11.91 5.60
CA GLY A 58 3.49 -11.10 6.71
C GLY A 58 4.42 -9.98 6.26
N PHE A 59 3.88 -8.79 6.01
CA PHE A 59 4.63 -7.62 5.53
C PHE A 59 5.80 -7.19 6.43
N ALA A 60 5.77 -7.56 7.72
CA ALA A 60 6.79 -7.21 8.70
C ALA A 60 8.20 -7.76 8.35
N ASN A 61 8.27 -8.88 7.63
CA ASN A 61 9.52 -9.45 7.16
C ASN A 61 10.18 -8.64 6.02
N THR A 62 9.38 -7.88 5.30
CA THR A 62 9.84 -7.05 4.18
C THR A 62 10.01 -5.60 4.58
N PHE A 63 9.07 -5.04 5.35
CA PHE A 63 9.00 -3.62 5.65
C PHE A 63 9.15 -3.25 7.13
N GLY A 64 9.31 -4.24 8.01
CA GLY A 64 9.29 -3.96 9.45
C GLY A 64 7.89 -3.71 9.99
N ASN A 65 7.82 -3.13 11.20
CA ASN A 65 6.56 -2.85 11.91
C ASN A 65 6.45 -1.39 12.33
N GLY A 66 7.42 -0.55 11.96
CA GLY A 66 7.46 0.86 12.34
C GLY A 66 6.76 1.77 11.33
N GLY A 67 6.74 3.06 11.63
CA GLY A 67 6.14 4.07 10.77
C GLY A 67 4.62 3.93 10.69
N THR A 68 4.12 3.89 9.47
CA THR A 68 2.68 3.81 9.13
C THR A 68 2.31 2.49 8.46
N THR A 69 3.04 1.41 8.78
CA THR A 69 2.77 0.06 8.25
C THR A 69 1.39 -0.48 8.64
N ASP A 70 0.75 0.12 9.63
CA ASP A 70 -0.64 -0.16 10.00
C ASP A 70 -1.65 0.16 8.86
N ALA A 71 -1.30 1.04 7.92
CA ALA A 71 -2.09 1.24 6.71
C ALA A 71 -2.22 -0.06 5.88
N ILE A 72 -1.14 -0.85 5.78
CA ILE A 72 -1.17 -2.16 5.12
C ILE A 72 -2.11 -3.09 5.88
N GLN A 73 -1.96 -3.16 7.21
CA GLN A 73 -2.80 -4.01 8.05
C GLN A 73 -4.28 -3.63 7.94
N GLU A 74 -4.60 -2.34 7.93
CA GLU A 74 -5.99 -1.88 7.78
C GLU A 74 -6.55 -2.20 6.39
N ALA A 75 -5.78 -2.10 5.32
CA ALA A 75 -6.21 -2.53 4.01
C ALA A 75 -6.50 -4.06 3.96
N ILE A 76 -5.65 -4.87 4.59
CA ILE A 76 -5.87 -6.32 4.74
C ILE A 76 -7.14 -6.59 5.57
N ASN A 77 -7.29 -5.91 6.71
CA ASN A 77 -8.49 -6.00 7.55
C ASN A 77 -9.76 -5.57 6.79
N GLY A 78 -9.64 -4.69 5.80
CA GLY A 78 -10.70 -4.31 4.86
C GLY A 78 -11.06 -5.41 3.86
N GLY A 79 -10.25 -6.47 3.74
CA GLY A 79 -10.48 -7.60 2.84
C GLY A 79 -9.62 -7.57 1.57
N ALA A 80 -8.61 -6.72 1.49
CA ALA A 80 -7.67 -6.74 0.37
C ALA A 80 -7.01 -8.13 0.26
N GLN A 81 -7.03 -8.70 -0.94
CA GLN A 81 -6.48 -10.03 -1.23
C GLN A 81 -5.01 -9.96 -1.69
N THR A 82 -4.63 -8.83 -2.25
CA THR A 82 -3.26 -8.52 -2.66
C THR A 82 -2.98 -7.06 -2.37
N ILE A 83 -1.81 -6.77 -1.81
CA ILE A 83 -1.35 -5.42 -1.54
C ILE A 83 -0.17 -5.10 -2.46
N ILE A 84 -0.26 -4.01 -3.20
CA ILE A 84 0.90 -3.41 -3.88
C ILE A 84 1.48 -2.38 -2.92
N ALA A 85 2.45 -2.81 -2.13
CA ALA A 85 3.06 -2.04 -1.05
C ALA A 85 4.25 -1.21 -1.58
N CYS A 86 4.26 0.09 -1.34
CA CYS A 86 5.36 0.97 -1.71
C CYS A 86 5.77 1.82 -0.52
N ARG A 87 6.97 1.55 0.02
CA ARG A 87 7.58 2.39 1.04
C ARG A 87 8.12 3.66 0.41
N VAL A 88 7.64 4.83 0.86
CA VAL A 88 8.06 6.13 0.35
C VAL A 88 9.13 6.76 1.23
N GLY A 89 10.00 7.56 0.62
CA GLY A 89 11.00 8.38 1.33
C GLY A 89 12.33 8.46 0.61
N ASN A 90 13.20 9.30 1.14
CA ASN A 90 14.54 9.58 0.61
C ASN A 90 15.56 9.72 1.75
N GLY A 91 16.81 9.30 1.49
CA GLY A 91 17.88 9.37 2.46
C GLY A 91 17.76 8.34 3.59
N GLY A 92 18.10 8.76 4.80
CA GLY A 92 18.24 7.86 5.94
C GLY A 92 19.56 7.11 5.95
N THR A 93 19.83 6.37 7.03
CA THR A 93 21.03 5.54 7.20
C THR A 93 20.65 4.12 7.61
N SER A 94 21.46 3.15 7.18
CA SER A 94 21.26 1.74 7.52
C SER A 94 21.85 1.39 8.89
N ALA A 95 21.21 0.47 9.59
CA ALA A 95 21.74 -0.10 10.83
C ALA A 95 23.02 -0.92 10.56
N THR A 96 24.00 -0.86 11.47
CA THR A 96 25.29 -1.55 11.33
C THR A 96 25.70 -2.27 12.58
N ALA A 97 26.39 -3.41 12.45
CA ALA A 97 27.08 -4.08 13.55
C ALA A 97 28.49 -4.46 13.13
N THR A 98 29.42 -4.38 14.08
CA THR A 98 30.80 -4.84 13.87
C THR A 98 31.01 -6.09 14.70
N LEU A 99 31.45 -7.15 14.04
CA LEU A 99 31.91 -8.36 14.69
C LEU A 99 33.44 -8.33 14.81
N ASN A 100 33.91 -8.68 15.99
CA ASN A 100 35.36 -8.59 16.32
C ASN A 100 35.99 -10.00 16.38
N THR A 101 37.31 -10.03 16.31
CA THR A 101 38.11 -11.18 16.71
C THR A 101 38.18 -11.29 18.24
N ALA A 102 38.71 -12.41 18.76
CA ALA A 102 38.91 -12.60 20.19
C ALA A 102 39.83 -11.53 20.83
N GLU A 103 40.73 -10.93 20.05
CA GLU A 103 41.61 -9.83 20.47
C GLU A 103 40.96 -8.45 20.41
N GLY A 104 39.64 -8.40 20.11
CA GLY A 104 38.85 -7.18 20.06
C GLY A 104 39.02 -6.34 18.79
N GLN A 105 39.70 -6.86 17.77
CA GLN A 105 39.87 -6.15 16.49
C GLN A 105 38.67 -6.36 15.59
N ALA A 106 38.22 -5.30 14.91
CA ALA A 106 37.13 -5.39 13.96
C ALA A 106 37.44 -6.37 12.81
N ALA A 107 36.62 -7.36 12.59
CA ALA A 107 36.81 -8.39 11.57
C ALA A 107 35.78 -8.24 10.43
N VAL A 108 34.47 -8.13 10.75
CA VAL A 108 33.42 -8.04 9.76
C VAL A 108 32.45 -6.93 10.17
N LYS A 109 32.06 -6.08 9.22
CA LYS A 109 30.98 -5.11 9.37
C LYS A 109 29.74 -5.62 8.66
N ILE A 110 28.65 -5.80 9.41
CA ILE A 110 27.32 -6.14 8.86
C ILE A 110 26.53 -4.84 8.75
N THR A 111 25.91 -4.62 7.60
CA THR A 111 25.09 -3.44 7.31
C THR A 111 23.72 -3.91 6.79
N ALA A 112 22.65 -3.35 7.33
CA ALA A 112 21.29 -3.56 6.80
C ALA A 112 21.19 -3.03 5.37
N ALA A 113 20.51 -3.75 4.49
CA ALA A 113 20.40 -3.38 3.07
C ALA A 113 19.58 -2.10 2.85
N TYR A 114 18.71 -1.77 3.80
CA TYR A 114 17.80 -0.64 3.69
C TYR A 114 17.94 0.32 4.87
N PRO A 115 17.81 1.64 4.64
CA PRO A 115 17.84 2.63 5.70
C PRO A 115 16.62 2.50 6.62
N GLY A 116 16.81 2.82 7.90
CA GLY A 116 15.73 2.85 8.87
C GLY A 116 16.21 2.60 10.29
N LYS A 117 15.35 2.91 11.24
CA LYS A 117 15.66 2.80 12.69
C LYS A 117 15.30 1.44 13.29
N LYS A 118 14.90 0.45 12.48
CA LYS A 118 14.56 -0.88 12.99
C LYS A 118 15.74 -1.45 13.80
N ALA A 119 15.43 -1.84 15.03
CA ALA A 119 16.42 -2.39 15.92
C ALA A 119 16.70 -3.86 15.58
N PHE A 120 17.99 -4.19 15.49
CA PHE A 120 18.47 -5.54 15.26
C PHE A 120 19.50 -5.94 16.31
N THR A 121 19.60 -7.25 16.59
CA THR A 121 20.70 -7.85 17.34
C THR A 121 21.27 -9.02 16.54
N VAL A 122 22.57 -9.28 16.71
CA VAL A 122 23.24 -10.39 16.05
C VAL A 122 23.80 -11.37 17.07
N THR A 123 23.61 -12.67 16.80
CA THR A 123 24.22 -13.75 17.54
C THR A 123 25.10 -14.57 16.60
N VAL A 124 26.36 -14.79 16.98
CA VAL A 124 27.27 -15.70 16.28
C VAL A 124 27.64 -16.82 17.25
N ARG A 125 27.42 -18.06 16.83
CA ARG A 125 27.70 -19.24 17.64
C ARG A 125 28.10 -20.44 16.78
N GLU A 126 28.69 -21.44 17.40
CA GLU A 126 28.89 -22.75 16.77
C GLU A 126 27.55 -23.43 16.52
N LYS A 127 27.42 -24.09 15.39
CA LYS A 127 26.24 -24.86 15.07
C LYS A 127 26.19 -26.12 15.91
N LEU A 128 25.12 -26.33 16.69
CA LEU A 128 24.99 -27.44 17.65
C LEU A 128 25.08 -28.81 16.99
N THR A 129 24.69 -28.96 15.75
CA THR A 129 24.65 -30.21 15.01
C THR A 129 25.93 -30.49 14.22
N ASP A 130 26.79 -29.48 14.01
CA ASP A 130 28.01 -29.59 13.22
C ASP A 130 29.02 -28.53 13.65
N SER A 131 30.04 -28.94 14.40
CA SER A 131 31.10 -28.04 14.91
C SER A 131 32.04 -27.48 13.84
N THR A 132 31.94 -27.94 12.59
CA THR A 132 32.69 -27.37 11.45
C THR A 132 32.01 -26.11 10.89
N LEU A 133 30.82 -25.81 11.38
CA LEU A 133 30.00 -24.65 10.94
C LEU A 133 29.71 -23.72 12.12
N LYS A 134 29.59 -22.46 11.83
CA LYS A 134 29.00 -21.43 12.70
C LYS A 134 27.71 -20.89 12.08
N GLU A 135 26.84 -20.38 12.94
CA GLU A 135 25.61 -19.69 12.58
C GLU A 135 25.74 -18.20 12.93
N CYS A 136 25.36 -17.33 12.00
CA CYS A 136 25.11 -15.93 12.30
C CYS A 136 23.61 -15.68 12.14
N ILE A 137 22.97 -15.29 13.23
CA ILE A 137 21.52 -15.08 13.29
C ILE A 137 21.26 -13.62 13.66
N ILE A 138 20.50 -12.93 12.83
CA ILE A 138 20.05 -11.58 13.09
C ILE A 138 18.61 -11.64 13.55
N TYR A 139 18.31 -11.01 14.68
CA TYR A 139 17.01 -10.94 15.27
C TYR A 139 16.42 -9.52 15.17
N ALA A 140 15.11 -9.44 14.98
CA ALA A 140 14.31 -8.26 15.19
C ALA A 140 13.43 -8.48 16.43
N GLY A 141 13.83 -7.90 17.54
CA GLY A 141 13.26 -8.28 18.85
C GLY A 141 13.58 -9.73 19.18
N VAL A 142 12.54 -10.57 19.34
CA VAL A 142 12.68 -12.01 19.63
C VAL A 142 12.58 -12.89 18.37
N THR A 143 12.26 -12.31 17.23
CA THR A 143 12.01 -13.06 15.99
C THR A 143 13.29 -13.14 15.16
N GLU A 144 13.63 -14.35 14.71
CA GLU A 144 14.69 -14.57 13.73
C GLU A 144 14.31 -13.85 12.42
N PHE A 145 15.16 -12.92 12.00
CA PHE A 145 14.90 -12.08 10.83
C PHE A 145 15.73 -12.50 9.62
N GLU A 146 16.98 -12.94 9.86
CA GLU A 146 17.88 -13.50 8.85
C GLU A 146 18.85 -14.47 9.53
N LYS A 147 19.18 -15.56 8.86
CA LYS A 147 20.14 -16.55 9.32
C LYS A 147 21.05 -17.00 8.20
N VAL A 148 22.35 -17.01 8.44
CA VAL A 148 23.34 -17.58 7.54
C VAL A 148 24.24 -18.56 8.28
N GLU A 149 24.73 -19.57 7.58
CA GLU A 149 25.69 -20.55 8.05
C GLU A 149 27.03 -20.36 7.29
N PHE A 150 28.13 -20.51 7.96
CA PHE A 150 29.46 -20.36 7.39
C PHE A 150 30.49 -21.29 8.05
N THR A 151 31.58 -21.60 7.33
CA THR A 151 32.60 -22.52 7.80
C THR A 151 33.37 -21.95 9.00
N ALA A 152 33.54 -22.71 10.05
CA ALA A 152 34.33 -22.36 11.24
C ALA A 152 35.86 -22.51 10.98
N GLY A 153 36.68 -21.71 11.69
CA GLY A 153 38.12 -21.76 11.63
C GLY A 153 38.78 -20.65 10.83
N ALA A 154 39.93 -20.91 10.25
CA ALA A 154 40.64 -19.89 9.46
C ALA A 154 39.83 -19.43 8.27
N GLY A 155 39.65 -18.10 8.11
CA GLY A 155 38.85 -17.54 7.04
C GLY A 155 37.38 -17.33 7.36
N GLU A 156 36.95 -17.44 8.63
CA GLU A 156 35.57 -17.21 9.07
C GLU A 156 35.01 -15.87 8.61
N ALA A 157 35.82 -14.79 8.69
CA ALA A 157 35.40 -13.46 8.30
C ALA A 157 34.97 -13.40 6.81
N LYS A 158 35.80 -14.01 5.94
CA LYS A 158 35.47 -14.09 4.51
C LYS A 158 34.28 -15.03 4.26
N ALA A 159 34.23 -16.19 4.90
CA ALA A 159 33.14 -17.15 4.75
C ALA A 159 31.79 -16.54 5.18
N LEU A 160 31.76 -15.74 6.25
CA LEU A 160 30.59 -15.01 6.70
C LEU A 160 30.15 -13.94 5.67
N ALA A 161 31.10 -13.17 5.13
CA ALA A 161 30.78 -12.17 4.13
C ALA A 161 30.21 -12.82 2.84
N ASP A 162 30.81 -13.92 2.40
CA ASP A 162 30.34 -14.68 1.24
C ASP A 162 28.94 -15.29 1.49
N ALA A 163 28.64 -15.74 2.71
CA ALA A 163 27.31 -16.23 3.09
C ALA A 163 26.25 -15.13 3.02
N PHE A 164 26.57 -13.91 3.46
CA PHE A 164 25.65 -12.76 3.33
C PHE A 164 25.46 -12.27 1.89
N ALA A 165 26.40 -12.53 0.99
CA ALA A 165 26.24 -12.17 -0.42
C ALA A 165 25.03 -12.86 -1.10
N ALA A 166 24.56 -14.00 -0.56
CA ALA A 166 23.36 -14.69 -1.02
C ALA A 166 22.07 -14.10 -0.45
N THR A 167 22.12 -13.22 0.52
CA THR A 167 20.95 -12.62 1.17
C THR A 167 20.62 -11.26 0.56
N LYS A 168 19.38 -10.79 0.80
CA LYS A 168 18.90 -9.49 0.28
C LYS A 168 18.73 -8.44 1.39
N LYS A 169 18.68 -8.86 2.65
CA LYS A 169 18.33 -7.99 3.78
C LYS A 169 19.55 -7.38 4.46
N PHE A 170 20.70 -8.05 4.39
CA PHE A 170 21.96 -7.57 4.99
C PHE A 170 23.14 -7.80 4.04
N LYS A 171 24.17 -7.00 4.23
CA LYS A 171 25.47 -7.15 3.58
C LYS A 171 26.54 -7.24 4.66
N ALA A 172 27.55 -8.06 4.42
CA ALA A 172 28.72 -8.14 5.29
C ALA A 172 30.00 -7.83 4.52
N GLU A 173 30.86 -7.01 5.11
CA GLU A 173 32.13 -6.59 4.52
C GLU A 173 33.25 -6.95 5.47
N VAL A 174 34.27 -7.67 4.96
CA VAL A 174 35.48 -7.97 5.72
C VAL A 174 36.31 -6.71 5.90
N GLN A 175 36.80 -6.48 7.10
CA GLN A 175 37.71 -5.36 7.35
C GLN A 175 39.11 -5.63 6.73
N SER A 176 39.78 -4.58 6.31
CA SER A 176 41.09 -4.67 5.58
C SER A 176 42.08 -5.58 6.30
N GLY A 177 42.59 -6.57 5.58
CA GLY A 177 43.57 -7.55 6.09
C GLY A 177 42.99 -8.59 7.07
N LYS A 178 41.68 -8.74 7.16
CA LYS A 178 41.02 -9.68 8.09
C LYS A 178 40.37 -10.88 7.41
N ASP A 179 40.68 -11.17 6.16
CA ASP A 179 40.07 -12.28 5.42
C ASP A 179 40.20 -13.63 6.14
N GLN A 180 41.33 -13.87 6.82
CA GLN A 180 41.63 -15.09 7.55
C GLN A 180 41.23 -15.03 9.04
N ALA A 181 40.60 -13.94 9.47
CA ALA A 181 40.26 -13.75 10.88
C ALA A 181 39.18 -14.74 11.34
N ILE A 182 39.29 -15.16 12.61
CA ILE A 182 38.28 -15.91 13.33
C ILE A 182 37.32 -14.90 13.99
N VAL A 183 36.03 -15.04 13.75
CA VAL A 183 35.00 -14.19 14.33
C VAL A 183 34.63 -14.69 15.71
N MET A 184 34.66 -13.81 16.70
CA MET A 184 34.31 -14.12 18.08
C MET A 184 32.82 -14.46 18.17
N ASN A 185 32.47 -15.51 18.96
CA ASN A 185 31.09 -15.80 19.29
C ASN A 185 30.50 -14.66 20.12
N VAL A 186 29.31 -14.22 19.75
CA VAL A 186 28.57 -13.13 20.42
C VAL A 186 27.11 -13.54 20.59
N SER A 187 26.48 -13.04 21.65
CA SER A 187 25.06 -13.28 21.89
C SER A 187 24.33 -11.94 21.98
N GLN A 188 23.31 -11.77 21.16
CA GLN A 188 22.40 -10.58 21.17
C GLN A 188 23.18 -9.23 21.09
N ASN A 189 24.29 -9.21 20.35
CA ASN A 189 25.03 -7.97 20.16
C ASN A 189 24.21 -6.96 19.35
N ALA A 190 23.95 -5.77 19.88
CA ALA A 190 23.06 -4.79 19.27
C ALA A 190 23.71 -4.13 18.04
N PHE A 191 22.93 -3.93 17.00
CA PHE A 191 23.29 -3.02 15.91
C PHE A 191 23.28 -1.57 16.38
N THR A 192 24.19 -0.75 15.85
CA THR A 192 24.01 0.69 15.87
C THR A 192 22.82 1.02 14.98
N PRO A 193 21.77 1.64 15.52
CA PRO A 193 20.56 1.94 14.75
C PRO A 193 20.85 2.84 13.54
N GLY A 194 20.11 2.63 12.47
CA GLY A 194 20.05 3.58 11.37
C GLY A 194 19.04 4.72 11.65
N THR A 195 18.76 5.51 10.64
CA THR A 195 17.76 6.58 10.68
C THR A 195 16.71 6.38 9.60
N ASP A 196 15.47 6.71 9.92
CA ASP A 196 14.37 6.64 8.95
C ASP A 196 14.59 7.68 7.83
N PRO A 197 14.22 7.34 6.59
CA PRO A 197 14.15 8.29 5.49
C PRO A 197 13.23 9.46 5.80
N GLN A 198 13.53 10.62 5.26
CA GLN A 198 12.61 11.75 5.23
C GLN A 198 11.59 11.54 4.12
N VAL A 199 10.38 12.10 4.29
CA VAL A 199 9.31 11.98 3.31
C VAL A 199 8.76 13.35 2.96
N THR A 200 8.72 13.64 1.68
CA THR A 200 8.21 14.87 1.08
C THR A 200 7.11 14.56 0.07
N ASN A 201 6.44 15.58 -0.44
CA ASN A 201 5.45 15.40 -1.52
C ASN A 201 6.06 14.78 -2.79
N GLU A 202 7.34 15.05 -3.06
CA GLU A 202 8.07 14.44 -4.19
C GLU A 202 8.24 12.93 -3.99
N ASP A 203 8.49 12.48 -2.76
CA ASP A 203 8.63 11.05 -2.46
C ASP A 203 7.31 10.30 -2.67
N TYR A 204 6.16 10.92 -2.35
CA TYR A 204 4.86 10.35 -2.72
C TYR A 204 4.67 10.30 -4.23
N SER A 205 5.09 11.34 -4.97
CA SER A 205 5.03 11.33 -6.44
C SER A 205 5.87 10.19 -7.02
N ASN A 206 7.07 9.95 -6.49
CA ASN A 206 7.93 8.82 -6.86
C ASN A 206 7.28 7.48 -6.51
N GLY A 207 6.62 7.40 -5.35
CA GLY A 207 5.85 6.22 -4.94
C GLY A 207 4.68 5.92 -5.91
N PHE A 208 3.95 6.94 -6.36
CA PHE A 208 2.91 6.77 -7.39
C PHE A 208 3.49 6.24 -8.70
N VAL A 209 4.64 6.72 -9.13
CA VAL A 209 5.33 6.20 -10.33
C VAL A 209 5.75 4.75 -10.13
N ALA A 210 6.20 4.39 -8.94
CA ALA A 210 6.63 3.02 -8.64
C ALA A 210 5.49 2.01 -8.69
N VAL A 211 4.26 2.39 -8.30
CA VAL A 211 3.09 1.50 -8.35
C VAL A 211 2.37 1.51 -9.70
N GLU A 212 2.64 2.46 -10.58
CA GLU A 212 1.96 2.62 -11.88
C GLU A 212 2.03 1.38 -12.80
N PRO A 213 3.13 0.60 -12.83
CA PRO A 213 3.20 -0.61 -13.67
C PRO A 213 2.27 -1.74 -13.23
N TYR A 214 1.72 -1.67 -12.02
CA TYR A 214 0.87 -2.72 -11.44
C TYR A 214 -0.61 -2.42 -11.66
N GLU A 215 -1.40 -3.48 -11.77
CA GLU A 215 -2.86 -3.36 -11.80
C GLU A 215 -3.42 -3.42 -10.37
N PHE A 216 -4.20 -2.44 -9.98
CA PHE A 216 -4.89 -2.41 -8.69
C PHE A 216 -6.28 -1.77 -8.80
N ASN A 217 -7.15 -2.16 -7.88
CA ASN A 217 -8.53 -1.66 -7.84
C ASN A 217 -8.64 -0.35 -7.08
N THR A 218 -7.89 -0.25 -5.98
CA THR A 218 -7.91 0.91 -5.08
C THR A 218 -6.49 1.32 -4.70
N ILE A 219 -6.33 2.58 -4.34
CA ILE A 219 -5.09 3.14 -3.81
C ILE A 219 -5.37 4.02 -2.61
N CYS A 220 -4.51 3.95 -1.60
CA CYS A 220 -4.50 4.86 -0.45
C CYS A 220 -3.07 5.26 -0.09
N VAL A 221 -2.96 6.33 0.71
CA VAL A 221 -1.70 6.88 1.21
C VAL A 221 -1.75 6.96 2.74
N ASP A 222 -0.61 6.99 3.38
CA ASP A 222 -0.44 6.99 4.84
C ASP A 222 -0.39 8.38 5.46
N THR A 223 -1.01 9.35 4.84
CA THR A 223 -0.99 10.75 5.30
C THR A 223 -2.34 11.42 5.13
N GLU A 224 -2.61 12.38 6.00
CA GLU A 224 -3.79 13.26 5.96
C GLU A 224 -3.51 14.59 5.22
N GLU A 225 -2.31 14.74 4.66
CA GLU A 225 -1.92 15.96 3.95
C GLU A 225 -2.73 16.15 2.66
N THR A 226 -3.54 17.20 2.61
CA THR A 226 -4.40 17.52 1.45
C THR A 226 -3.59 17.66 0.16
N ALA A 227 -2.35 18.17 0.25
CA ALA A 227 -1.46 18.29 -0.91
C ALA A 227 -1.14 16.92 -1.52
N VAL A 228 -0.89 15.89 -0.71
CA VAL A 228 -0.64 14.52 -1.17
C VAL A 228 -1.92 13.90 -1.74
N HIS A 229 -3.08 14.17 -1.15
CA HIS A 229 -4.37 13.73 -1.69
C HIS A 229 -4.64 14.31 -3.10
N ILE A 230 -4.30 15.58 -3.34
CA ILE A 230 -4.39 16.22 -4.66
C ILE A 230 -3.39 15.61 -5.65
N LEU A 231 -2.16 15.29 -5.21
CA LEU A 231 -1.18 14.58 -6.03
C LEU A 231 -1.71 13.20 -6.43
N MET A 232 -2.33 12.46 -5.51
CA MET A 232 -2.96 11.17 -5.80
C MET A 232 -4.10 11.32 -6.82
N GLN A 233 -4.97 12.34 -6.68
CA GLN A 233 -6.02 12.61 -7.67
C GLN A 233 -5.42 12.89 -9.06
N SER A 234 -4.35 13.69 -9.12
CA SER A 234 -3.67 14.03 -10.37
C SER A 234 -3.04 12.78 -11.02
N PHE A 235 -2.40 11.94 -10.21
CA PHE A 235 -1.89 10.64 -10.64
C PHE A 235 -3.00 9.77 -11.23
N MET A 236 -4.12 9.63 -10.52
CA MET A 236 -5.26 8.82 -10.97
C MET A 236 -5.90 9.34 -12.25
N LYS A 237 -6.00 10.67 -12.42
CA LYS A 237 -6.47 11.27 -13.68
C LYS A 237 -5.54 10.92 -14.84
N ARG A 238 -4.22 10.93 -14.60
CA ARG A 238 -3.21 10.60 -15.61
C ARG A 238 -3.28 9.12 -16.02
N ILE A 239 -3.28 8.20 -15.05
CA ILE A 239 -3.31 6.75 -15.35
C ILE A 239 -4.66 6.31 -15.94
N PHE A 240 -5.75 6.98 -15.57
CA PHE A 240 -7.05 6.75 -16.19
C PHE A 240 -7.00 7.04 -17.70
N GLY A 241 -6.29 8.10 -18.13
CA GLY A 241 -6.09 8.44 -19.53
C GLY A 241 -5.35 7.37 -20.33
N VAL A 242 -4.54 6.52 -19.68
CA VAL A 242 -3.83 5.41 -20.32
C VAL A 242 -4.49 4.05 -20.08
N GLY A 243 -5.67 4.03 -19.44
CA GLY A 243 -6.51 2.85 -19.31
C GLY A 243 -6.44 2.11 -17.97
N SER A 244 -5.71 2.63 -16.99
CA SER A 244 -5.73 2.10 -15.62
C SER A 244 -6.96 2.61 -14.89
N LEU A 245 -7.83 1.68 -14.48
CA LEU A 245 -9.14 1.96 -13.88
C LEU A 245 -9.11 1.68 -12.40
N THR A 246 -8.82 2.70 -11.60
CA THR A 246 -8.64 2.60 -10.15
C THR A 246 -9.43 3.67 -9.39
N GLN A 247 -9.64 3.46 -8.09
CA GLN A 247 -10.28 4.40 -7.18
C GLN A 247 -9.34 4.74 -6.03
N GLY A 248 -9.20 6.03 -5.69
CA GLY A 248 -8.47 6.51 -4.53
C GLY A 248 -9.37 6.61 -3.31
N VAL A 249 -8.81 6.33 -2.14
CA VAL A 249 -9.48 6.50 -0.86
C VAL A 249 -8.61 7.33 0.05
N VAL A 250 -9.18 8.42 0.57
CA VAL A 250 -8.51 9.36 1.47
C VAL A 250 -9.40 9.68 2.67
N ALA A 251 -8.77 10.13 3.74
CA ALA A 251 -9.44 10.66 4.92
C ALA A 251 -8.51 11.65 5.63
N GLU A 252 -9.08 12.52 6.43
CA GLU A 252 -8.37 13.39 7.34
C GLU A 252 -8.75 13.04 8.79
N LYS A 253 -7.95 13.46 9.77
CA LYS A 253 -8.25 13.19 11.19
C LYS A 253 -9.56 13.84 11.61
N HIS A 254 -10.31 13.14 12.46
CA HIS A 254 -11.55 13.65 13.02
C HIS A 254 -11.37 14.96 13.82
N THR A 255 -10.13 15.25 14.27
CA THR A 255 -9.79 16.49 14.98
C THR A 255 -9.74 17.73 14.08
N VAL A 256 -9.69 17.55 12.75
CA VAL A 256 -9.85 18.65 11.80
C VAL A 256 -11.34 19.05 11.76
N ASP A 257 -11.61 20.34 11.70
CA ASP A 257 -12.98 20.84 11.68
C ASP A 257 -13.85 20.16 10.59
N LEU A 258 -15.07 19.81 10.97
CA LEU A 258 -16.00 19.03 10.13
C LEU A 258 -16.30 19.72 8.79
N GLU A 259 -16.57 21.04 8.80
CA GLU A 259 -16.85 21.80 7.58
C GLU A 259 -15.62 21.88 6.67
N THR A 260 -14.44 21.97 7.26
CA THR A 260 -13.17 21.94 6.52
C THR A 260 -12.99 20.61 5.80
N ARG A 261 -13.17 19.49 6.50
CA ARG A 261 -13.08 18.13 5.89
C ARG A 261 -14.13 17.95 4.78
N MET A 262 -15.36 18.36 5.01
CA MET A 262 -16.41 18.30 3.98
C MET A 262 -16.10 19.20 2.77
N SER A 263 -15.45 20.35 2.99
CA SER A 263 -15.03 21.23 1.90
C SER A 263 -13.88 20.65 1.07
N HIS A 264 -12.91 20.00 1.73
CA HIS A 264 -11.83 19.27 1.07
C HIS A 264 -12.39 18.12 0.22
N ALA A 265 -13.31 17.32 0.76
CA ALA A 265 -13.99 16.26 0.00
C ALA A 265 -14.69 16.80 -1.24
N ALA A 266 -15.43 17.89 -1.10
CA ALA A 266 -16.16 18.53 -2.20
C ALA A 266 -15.22 19.09 -3.29
N SER A 267 -14.01 19.52 -2.93
CA SER A 267 -13.04 20.08 -3.86
C SER A 267 -12.51 19.07 -4.88
N PHE A 268 -12.52 17.78 -4.57
CA PHE A 268 -12.13 16.73 -5.52
C PHE A 268 -13.11 16.63 -6.69
N ASN A 269 -14.40 16.64 -6.42
CA ASN A 269 -15.48 16.51 -7.42
C ASN A 269 -15.17 15.46 -8.50
N ASP A 270 -14.80 14.25 -8.09
CA ASP A 270 -14.28 13.19 -8.97
C ASP A 270 -14.87 11.83 -8.57
N GLU A 271 -15.43 11.10 -9.55
CA GLU A 271 -15.99 9.76 -9.32
C GLU A 271 -14.95 8.70 -8.93
N LYS A 272 -13.66 9.00 -9.12
CA LYS A 272 -12.55 8.09 -8.77
C LYS A 272 -12.01 8.33 -7.36
N MET A 273 -12.40 9.45 -6.72
CA MET A 273 -11.97 9.79 -5.36
C MET A 273 -13.07 9.47 -4.35
N ASN A 274 -12.70 8.81 -3.28
CA ASN A 274 -13.58 8.46 -2.17
C ASN A 274 -13.02 9.09 -0.89
N TYR A 275 -13.81 9.85 -0.19
CA TYR A 275 -13.41 10.55 1.03
C TYR A 275 -14.17 10.00 2.23
N VAL A 276 -13.46 9.46 3.21
CA VAL A 276 -14.04 8.96 4.47
C VAL A 276 -14.01 10.07 5.51
N LEU A 277 -15.16 10.37 6.10
CA LEU A 277 -15.30 11.57 6.91
C LEU A 277 -14.95 11.37 8.38
N ASN A 278 -15.39 10.26 8.98
CA ASN A 278 -15.28 10.05 10.41
C ASN A 278 -14.46 8.80 10.77
N ALA A 279 -13.96 8.81 12.00
CA ALA A 279 -13.10 7.79 12.58
C ALA A 279 -13.87 6.83 13.49
N TYR A 280 -13.21 5.78 13.94
CA TYR A 280 -13.80 4.77 14.81
C TYR A 280 -12.80 4.20 15.82
N VAL A 281 -13.32 3.51 16.82
CA VAL A 281 -12.53 2.70 17.76
C VAL A 281 -12.69 1.24 17.37
N ASN A 282 -11.59 0.49 17.30
CA ASN A 282 -11.63 -0.94 17.01
C ASN A 282 -11.99 -1.77 18.26
N GLU A 283 -12.17 -3.09 18.09
CA GLU A 283 -12.52 -4.00 19.19
C GLU A 283 -11.43 -4.10 20.27
N GLN A 284 -10.19 -3.72 19.96
CA GLN A 284 -9.08 -3.64 20.91
C GLN A 284 -9.00 -2.29 21.64
N GLY A 285 -9.95 -1.38 21.41
CA GLY A 285 -9.97 -0.06 22.03
C GLY A 285 -8.99 0.95 21.41
N LYS A 286 -8.38 0.63 20.24
CA LYS A 286 -7.49 1.55 19.51
C LYS A 286 -8.32 2.45 18.60
N GLU A 287 -8.05 3.75 18.67
CA GLU A 287 -8.57 4.71 17.69
C GLU A 287 -7.96 4.48 16.32
N ILE A 288 -8.82 4.37 15.30
CA ILE A 288 -8.47 4.24 13.89
C ILE A 288 -9.01 5.49 13.19
N ASP A 289 -8.11 6.33 12.74
CA ASP A 289 -8.42 7.68 12.26
C ASP A 289 -7.61 8.04 11.02
N GLY A 290 -8.07 9.03 10.27
CA GLY A 290 -7.38 9.55 9.09
C GLY A 290 -7.02 8.44 8.09
N TYR A 291 -5.76 8.37 7.70
CA TYR A 291 -5.26 7.43 6.70
C TYR A 291 -5.56 5.95 7.02
N GLN A 292 -5.66 5.58 8.30
CA GLN A 292 -5.98 4.20 8.70
C GLN A 292 -7.41 3.84 8.30
N THR A 293 -8.37 4.76 8.51
CA THR A 293 -9.75 4.59 8.06
C THR A 293 -9.83 4.55 6.53
N ALA A 294 -9.07 5.41 5.84
CA ALA A 294 -8.97 5.39 4.39
C ALA A 294 -8.44 4.04 3.87
N ALA A 295 -7.38 3.52 4.48
CA ALA A 295 -6.80 2.23 4.11
C ALA A 295 -7.78 1.07 4.33
N ARG A 296 -8.53 1.09 5.46
CA ARG A 296 -9.59 0.11 5.74
C ARG A 296 -10.65 0.09 4.65
N LEU A 297 -11.16 1.27 4.28
CA LEU A 297 -12.19 1.37 3.25
C LEU A 297 -11.61 1.10 1.85
N ALA A 298 -10.34 1.41 1.59
CA ALA A 298 -9.68 1.03 0.34
C ALA A 298 -9.68 -0.50 0.15
N GLY A 299 -9.33 -1.26 1.20
CA GLY A 299 -9.44 -2.71 1.20
C GLY A 299 -10.88 -3.19 0.93
N MET A 300 -11.87 -2.62 1.63
CA MET A 300 -13.28 -2.97 1.45
C MET A 300 -13.79 -2.68 0.03
N ILE A 301 -13.47 -1.50 -0.50
CA ILE A 301 -13.85 -1.11 -1.87
C ILE A 301 -13.13 -2.01 -2.88
N GLY A 302 -11.85 -2.29 -2.70
CA GLY A 302 -11.07 -3.19 -3.56
C GLY A 302 -11.66 -4.59 -3.61
N ALA A 303 -11.92 -5.18 -2.45
CA ALA A 303 -12.40 -6.56 -2.29
C ALA A 303 -13.86 -6.76 -2.70
N CYS A 304 -14.70 -5.73 -2.56
CA CYS A 304 -16.13 -5.84 -2.88
C CYS A 304 -16.33 -6.19 -4.36
N ALA A 305 -17.23 -7.11 -4.64
CA ALA A 305 -17.60 -7.44 -6.02
C ALA A 305 -18.14 -6.20 -6.76
N SER A 306 -17.83 -6.07 -8.05
CA SER A 306 -18.17 -4.88 -8.85
C SER A 306 -19.66 -4.61 -8.97
N ASN A 307 -20.50 -5.63 -8.79
CA ASN A 307 -21.96 -5.54 -8.80
C ASN A 307 -22.60 -5.37 -7.42
N SER A 308 -21.82 -5.43 -6.34
CA SER A 308 -22.29 -5.30 -4.95
C SER A 308 -22.15 -3.86 -4.44
N SER A 309 -23.04 -3.46 -3.54
CA SER A 309 -22.99 -2.16 -2.87
C SER A 309 -22.39 -2.30 -1.48
N LEU A 310 -21.58 -1.34 -1.09
CA LEU A 310 -21.10 -1.21 0.28
C LEU A 310 -22.03 -0.38 1.17
N THR A 311 -23.11 0.20 0.62
CA THR A 311 -24.14 0.89 1.44
C THR A 311 -24.75 -0.08 2.43
N HIS A 312 -24.79 0.31 3.70
CA HIS A 312 -25.23 -0.49 4.84
C HIS A 312 -24.40 -1.77 5.08
N THR A 313 -23.19 -1.83 4.50
CA THR A 313 -22.25 -2.91 4.83
C THR A 313 -21.63 -2.64 6.18
N VAL A 314 -21.71 -3.62 7.08
CA VAL A 314 -21.08 -3.57 8.40
C VAL A 314 -19.57 -3.59 8.22
N VAL A 315 -18.89 -2.70 8.92
CA VAL A 315 -17.43 -2.70 8.95
C VAL A 315 -16.98 -3.56 10.12
N SER A 316 -16.41 -4.71 9.81
CA SER A 316 -15.95 -5.68 10.81
C SER A 316 -14.80 -5.12 11.66
N GLY A 317 -14.75 -5.49 12.94
CA GLY A 317 -13.72 -5.03 13.86
C GLY A 317 -13.89 -3.60 14.39
N PHE A 318 -15.04 -2.97 14.13
CA PHE A 318 -15.42 -1.67 14.69
C PHE A 318 -16.27 -1.86 15.93
N SER A 319 -15.89 -1.20 17.02
CA SER A 319 -16.67 -1.19 18.25
C SER A 319 -17.48 0.10 18.43
N GLU A 320 -16.90 1.24 18.10
CA GLU A 320 -17.51 2.56 18.32
C GLU A 320 -17.11 3.57 17.22
N ILE A 321 -18.01 4.51 16.92
CA ILE A 321 -17.72 5.67 16.08
C ILE A 321 -17.15 6.76 16.97
N LEU A 322 -15.96 7.28 16.64
CA LEU A 322 -15.26 8.28 17.44
C LEU A 322 -15.97 9.62 17.41
N GLU A 323 -16.46 10.03 16.24
CA GLU A 323 -17.21 11.27 16.05
C GLU A 323 -18.64 10.93 15.57
N ARG A 324 -19.62 11.14 16.45
CA ARG A 324 -21.03 10.91 16.14
C ARG A 324 -21.63 12.15 15.50
N LEU A 325 -22.04 12.03 14.26
CA LEU A 325 -22.69 13.10 13.53
C LEU A 325 -24.20 13.11 13.75
N THR A 326 -24.79 14.28 13.80
CA THR A 326 -26.24 14.46 13.76
C THR A 326 -26.78 14.12 12.36
N ASN A 327 -28.07 13.81 12.25
CA ASN A 327 -28.71 13.54 10.94
C ASN A 327 -28.51 14.70 9.94
N THR A 328 -28.56 15.95 10.42
CA THR A 328 -28.34 17.13 9.57
C THR A 328 -26.89 17.17 9.05
N GLN A 329 -25.92 16.87 9.91
CA GLN A 329 -24.51 16.80 9.50
C GLN A 329 -24.24 15.65 8.53
N MET A 330 -24.83 14.47 8.76
CA MET A 330 -24.72 13.33 7.82
C MET A 330 -25.25 13.68 6.43
N ILE A 331 -26.44 14.30 6.36
CA ILE A 331 -27.03 14.77 5.09
C ILE A 331 -26.12 15.81 4.41
N ALA A 332 -25.56 16.76 5.18
CA ALA A 332 -24.64 17.76 4.65
C ALA A 332 -23.36 17.11 4.10
N ALA A 333 -22.80 16.16 4.84
CA ALA A 333 -21.60 15.42 4.45
C ALA A 333 -21.81 14.62 3.16
N GLU A 334 -22.92 13.90 3.04
CA GLU A 334 -23.25 13.16 1.81
C GLU A 334 -23.41 14.07 0.60
N LYS A 335 -24.05 15.24 0.77
CA LYS A 335 -24.15 16.25 -0.29
C LYS A 335 -22.78 16.78 -0.76
N LYS A 336 -21.78 16.71 0.11
CA LYS A 336 -20.38 17.08 -0.17
C LYS A 336 -19.52 15.90 -0.66
N GLY A 337 -20.13 14.72 -0.87
CA GLY A 337 -19.45 13.54 -1.40
C GLY A 337 -18.62 12.76 -0.38
N CYS A 338 -18.96 12.88 0.91
CA CYS A 338 -18.28 12.16 1.98
C CYS A 338 -18.93 10.81 2.24
N ILE A 339 -18.12 9.78 2.45
CA ILE A 339 -18.57 8.50 3.04
C ILE A 339 -18.67 8.69 4.55
N VAL A 340 -19.84 8.44 5.11
CA VAL A 340 -20.11 8.53 6.54
C VAL A 340 -20.25 7.13 7.13
N LEU A 341 -19.62 6.92 8.29
CA LEU A 341 -19.86 5.74 9.12
C LEU A 341 -20.93 6.09 10.15
N SER A 342 -21.95 5.26 10.24
CA SER A 342 -23.09 5.46 11.16
C SER A 342 -23.45 4.15 11.88
N TYR A 343 -24.38 4.20 12.83
CA TYR A 343 -24.87 3.01 13.51
C TYR A 343 -26.09 2.43 12.83
N SER A 344 -26.08 1.14 12.61
CA SER A 344 -27.26 0.37 12.27
C SER A 344 -28.25 0.32 13.44
N SER A 345 -29.49 -0.10 13.18
CA SER A 345 -30.49 -0.37 14.25
C SER A 345 -30.00 -1.45 15.25
N ALA A 346 -29.13 -2.35 14.81
CA ALA A 346 -28.46 -3.36 15.65
C ALA A 346 -27.20 -2.84 16.36
N LYS A 347 -26.97 -1.52 16.35
CA LYS A 347 -25.77 -0.86 16.94
C LYS A 347 -24.42 -1.32 16.36
N GLN A 348 -24.43 -1.85 15.14
CA GLN A 348 -23.21 -2.13 14.40
C GLN A 348 -22.78 -0.91 13.59
N VAL A 349 -21.48 -0.67 13.46
CA VAL A 349 -20.95 0.39 12.61
C VAL A 349 -21.04 -0.06 11.15
N TRP A 350 -21.65 0.72 10.31
CA TRP A 350 -21.75 0.48 8.89
C TRP A 350 -21.43 1.72 8.04
N ILE A 351 -21.23 1.50 6.76
CA ILE A 351 -21.14 2.58 5.77
C ILE A 351 -22.58 3.04 5.48
N ASP A 352 -22.91 4.29 5.82
CA ASP A 352 -24.25 4.84 5.66
C ASP A 352 -24.63 4.89 4.18
N ASN A 353 -23.79 5.47 3.35
CA ASN A 353 -23.97 5.54 1.91
C ASN A 353 -22.63 5.42 1.17
N ALA A 354 -22.49 4.42 0.29
CA ALA A 354 -21.26 4.19 -0.48
C ALA A 354 -21.23 5.11 -1.72
N ILE A 355 -20.80 6.34 -1.52
CA ILE A 355 -20.66 7.40 -2.52
C ILE A 355 -19.21 7.84 -2.69
N ASN A 356 -18.91 8.45 -3.82
CA ASN A 356 -17.63 9.10 -4.11
C ASN A 356 -17.76 10.62 -4.00
N THR A 357 -16.65 11.33 -4.24
CA THR A 357 -16.61 12.80 -4.10
C THR A 357 -17.24 13.58 -5.26
N LEU A 358 -17.81 12.92 -6.28
CA LEU A 358 -18.48 13.60 -7.38
C LEU A 358 -19.78 14.26 -6.88
N ILE A 359 -19.84 15.57 -6.86
CA ILE A 359 -21.01 16.33 -6.45
C ILE A 359 -21.73 16.96 -7.65
N THR A 360 -20.97 17.37 -8.66
CA THR A 360 -21.51 17.96 -9.88
C THR A 360 -21.17 17.07 -11.08
N PRO A 361 -22.11 16.20 -11.51
CA PRO A 361 -21.91 15.41 -12.72
C PRO A 361 -21.76 16.29 -13.97
N ALA A 362 -20.93 15.83 -14.93
CA ALA A 362 -20.86 16.47 -16.25
C ALA A 362 -22.14 16.18 -17.07
N ASP A 363 -22.34 16.87 -18.19
CA ASP A 363 -23.54 16.78 -19.03
C ASP A 363 -23.86 15.33 -19.49
N ASN A 364 -22.82 14.51 -19.66
CA ASN A 364 -22.94 13.09 -20.05
C ASN A 364 -23.00 12.12 -18.88
N GLN A 365 -23.09 12.63 -17.66
CA GLN A 365 -23.17 11.85 -16.42
C GLN A 365 -24.51 12.04 -15.73
N ASP A 366 -24.95 11.04 -14.99
CA ASP A 366 -26.11 11.12 -14.09
C ASP A 366 -25.70 10.90 -12.64
N ASP A 367 -26.63 11.03 -11.70
CA ASP A 367 -26.40 10.80 -10.27
C ASP A 367 -25.88 9.38 -9.95
N GLY A 368 -26.03 8.44 -10.87
CA GLY A 368 -25.42 7.12 -10.72
C GLY A 368 -23.90 7.12 -10.70
N TRP A 369 -23.27 8.14 -11.25
CA TRP A 369 -21.80 8.29 -11.20
C TRP A 369 -21.29 8.63 -9.80
N LYS A 370 -22.15 9.12 -8.92
CA LYS A 370 -21.85 9.36 -7.50
C LYS A 370 -21.73 8.07 -6.68
N LYS A 371 -22.14 6.91 -7.21
CA LYS A 371 -22.17 5.64 -6.48
C LYS A 371 -20.92 4.80 -6.78
N ILE A 372 -20.17 4.43 -5.73
CA ILE A 372 -18.97 3.58 -5.82
C ILE A 372 -19.26 2.31 -6.62
N ARG A 373 -20.36 1.61 -6.34
CA ARG A 373 -20.74 0.40 -7.07
C ARG A 373 -20.81 0.63 -8.58
N ARG A 374 -21.45 1.72 -9.02
CA ARG A 374 -21.63 2.00 -10.45
C ARG A 374 -20.31 2.34 -11.13
N VAL A 375 -19.41 3.03 -10.44
CA VAL A 375 -18.04 3.27 -10.93
C VAL A 375 -17.30 1.95 -11.08
N LYS A 376 -17.33 1.09 -10.06
CA LYS A 376 -16.71 -0.25 -10.12
C LYS A 376 -17.28 -1.11 -11.26
N THR A 377 -18.60 -1.13 -11.41
CA THR A 377 -19.23 -1.89 -12.51
C THR A 377 -18.78 -1.41 -13.88
N ARG A 378 -18.67 -0.08 -14.08
CA ARG A 378 -18.14 0.49 -15.34
C ARG A 378 -16.68 0.11 -15.55
N PHE A 379 -15.84 0.23 -14.53
CA PHE A 379 -14.43 -0.12 -14.61
C PHE A 379 -14.24 -1.59 -14.94
N GLU A 380 -14.99 -2.48 -14.31
CA GLU A 380 -14.96 -3.91 -14.59
C GLU A 380 -15.43 -4.21 -16.03
N LEU A 381 -16.49 -3.55 -16.48
CA LEU A 381 -16.97 -3.70 -17.86
C LEU A 381 -15.88 -3.27 -18.86
N ILE A 382 -15.25 -2.11 -18.64
CA ILE A 382 -14.16 -1.63 -19.51
C ILE A 382 -12.98 -2.61 -19.50
N ARG A 383 -12.55 -3.11 -18.33
CA ARG A 383 -11.47 -4.11 -18.24
C ARG A 383 -11.79 -5.36 -19.04
N ARG A 384 -13.00 -5.90 -18.92
CA ARG A 384 -13.42 -7.08 -19.68
C ARG A 384 -13.48 -6.82 -21.20
N MET A 385 -13.99 -5.66 -21.59
CA MET A 385 -14.04 -5.25 -23.00
C MET A 385 -12.63 -5.07 -23.54
N ASN A 386 -11.73 -4.47 -22.77
CA ASN A 386 -10.32 -4.32 -23.14
C ASN A 386 -9.63 -5.67 -23.32
N ALA A 387 -9.80 -6.60 -22.36
CA ALA A 387 -9.23 -7.94 -22.46
C ALA A 387 -9.77 -8.72 -23.68
N ALA A 388 -11.06 -8.59 -23.98
CA ALA A 388 -11.65 -9.20 -25.17
C ALA A 388 -11.13 -8.58 -26.47
N ALA A 389 -10.97 -7.25 -26.49
CA ALA A 389 -10.47 -6.51 -27.65
C ALA A 389 -8.98 -6.78 -27.91
N ASP A 390 -8.15 -6.85 -26.85
CA ASP A 390 -6.71 -7.15 -26.97
C ASP A 390 -6.47 -8.53 -27.61
N ALA A 391 -7.37 -9.49 -27.37
CA ALA A 391 -7.32 -10.80 -28.02
C ALA A 391 -7.56 -10.74 -29.54
N LEU A 392 -8.17 -9.66 -30.03
CA LEU A 392 -8.50 -9.45 -31.45
C LEU A 392 -7.50 -8.50 -32.14
N VAL A 393 -6.78 -7.66 -31.38
CA VAL A 393 -5.80 -6.71 -31.92
C VAL A 393 -4.70 -7.48 -32.70
N GLY A 394 -4.52 -7.12 -33.97
CA GLY A 394 -3.56 -7.76 -34.85
C GLY A 394 -4.06 -9.04 -35.55
N LYS A 395 -5.27 -9.55 -35.22
CA LYS A 395 -5.86 -10.72 -35.87
C LYS A 395 -6.88 -10.36 -36.96
N VAL A 396 -7.37 -9.13 -36.98
CA VAL A 396 -8.39 -8.66 -37.92
C VAL A 396 -7.79 -7.56 -38.78
N ASP A 397 -8.02 -7.62 -40.12
CA ASP A 397 -7.62 -6.56 -41.04
C ASP A 397 -8.27 -5.23 -40.66
N ARG A 398 -7.47 -4.17 -40.59
CA ARG A 398 -7.91 -2.80 -40.20
C ARG A 398 -9.05 -2.24 -41.08
N LYS A 399 -9.33 -2.83 -42.24
CA LYS A 399 -10.41 -2.41 -43.13
C LYS A 399 -11.82 -2.85 -42.67
N SER A 400 -11.92 -3.72 -41.69
CA SER A 400 -13.20 -4.25 -41.22
C SER A 400 -13.70 -3.60 -39.92
N VAL A 401 -13.05 -2.54 -39.42
CA VAL A 401 -13.47 -1.76 -38.28
C VAL A 401 -13.85 -0.36 -38.73
N VAL A 402 -15.09 -0.20 -39.18
CA VAL A 402 -15.77 1.09 -39.38
C VAL A 402 -16.89 1.22 -38.36
#